data_5dc8a4b1e0b0d85d5f421268c969ce6a
#
_entry.id   5dc8a4b1e0b0d85d5f421268c969ce6a
#
_cell.length_a   1.000
_cell.length_b   1.000
_cell.length_c   1.000
_cell.angle_alpha   90.00
_cell.angle_beta   90.00
_cell.angle_gamma   90.00
#
_symmetry.space_group_name_H-M   'P 1'
#
loop_
_entity.id
_entity.type
_entity.pdbx_description
1 polymer ?
#
loop_
_entity_poly.entity_id
_entity_poly.type
_entity_poly.pdbx_seq_one_letter_code
_entity_poly.pdbx_strand_id
1 'polypeptide(L)'
;MQTLRQLGTKAGGEGVILPVGEIIDWPDIEFRGTVEGFYGTPWSHEARLSQLRFYGQNKMNTYIYGPKDDPYHSSPHWRDPYPADQAAQIRELVKVAKENHVDFVWAIHPGKDIKWTEEDMNNVIKKFEMMYKLGVRSFAVFFDDIFGEGKRGDMQALLLNKINDEFVKVKKDVTPLVMCPTEYNRGWADPKPGTYLDILGDRLDPSIHVMWTGNSVCHDITLEGQQWVNRRIKRPSYVWWNFPVTDYCRSNLCMGRVYGLASEPGAKESMGGFVSNPMDKPEASKVSLFGLADYSWNINGFKSDEAWKEGVRRLFPKAAEAMQVFVNHNSDQGPNGHGYRREESVEIEPVVKRVLEAAREGKIEKKDTALLKKEFARMAAAAPVIRAKANNPRLMKEIGAWVDAFEQLGHAGQHAVAALEENNAREAATRLVQATQALAAMDGISRRHNQEGQLYRSAVKTGSRVMAPAVNELADIVSKKVFPAIAGAPALSPKPLVKGGSMDKAELFCDGDRGSFWHSGAYGQPGDW
;
A
#
# COMPACT_ATOMS: atom_id res chain seq x y z
N MET A 1 -11.55 10.25 -25.37
CA MET A 1 -11.52 11.47 -24.50
C MET A 1 -10.21 11.56 -23.69
N GLN A 2 -9.81 10.55 -22.90
CA GLN A 2 -8.58 10.62 -22.07
C GLN A 2 -7.30 10.75 -22.90
N THR A 3 -7.17 10.02 -24.01
CA THR A 3 -6.04 10.15 -24.94
C THR A 3 -5.90 11.59 -25.46
N LEU A 4 -7.00 12.24 -25.82
CA LEU A 4 -6.98 13.64 -26.24
C LEU A 4 -6.53 14.59 -25.13
N ARG A 5 -6.92 14.33 -23.86
CA ARG A 5 -6.44 15.10 -22.70
C ARG A 5 -4.94 14.91 -22.46
N GLN A 6 -4.41 13.71 -22.72
CA GLN A 6 -2.98 13.42 -22.56
C GLN A 6 -2.13 14.11 -23.64
N LEU A 7 -2.67 14.24 -24.85
CA LEU A 7 -1.98 14.83 -26.01
C LEU A 7 -2.16 16.34 -26.11
N GLY A 8 -3.24 16.88 -25.49
CA GLY A 8 -3.54 18.30 -25.56
C GLY A 8 -2.54 19.13 -24.77
N THR A 9 -1.94 20.12 -25.41
CA THR A 9 -1.15 21.17 -24.75
C THR A 9 -1.97 22.47 -24.70
N LYS A 10 -1.86 23.21 -23.58
CA LYS A 10 -2.52 24.51 -23.46
C LYS A 10 -1.91 25.50 -24.45
N ALA A 11 -2.72 26.08 -25.33
CA ALA A 11 -2.36 27.28 -26.08
C ALA A 11 -2.46 28.50 -25.15
N GLY A 12 -1.76 29.56 -25.48
CA GLY A 12 -1.96 30.86 -24.81
C GLY A 12 -3.45 31.31 -24.92
N GLY A 13 -4.17 31.39 -23.79
CA GLY A 13 -5.59 31.61 -23.71
C GLY A 13 -6.40 30.34 -23.36
N GLU A 14 -7.69 30.27 -23.76
CA GLU A 14 -8.60 29.14 -23.45
C GLU A 14 -8.47 27.95 -24.42
N GLY A 15 -7.55 28.01 -25.38
CA GLY A 15 -7.38 26.99 -26.41
C GLY A 15 -6.54 25.78 -25.96
N VAL A 16 -6.80 24.63 -26.60
CA VAL A 16 -6.01 23.42 -26.50
C VAL A 16 -5.47 23.08 -27.88
N ILE A 17 -4.17 22.92 -28.01
CA ILE A 17 -3.51 22.44 -29.23
C ILE A 17 -3.46 20.93 -29.17
N LEU A 18 -3.96 20.26 -30.18
CA LEU A 18 -3.81 18.83 -30.38
C LEU A 18 -2.83 18.58 -31.55
N PRO A 19 -1.91 17.60 -31.42
CA PRO A 19 -1.09 17.20 -32.55
C PRO A 19 -1.97 16.60 -33.65
N VAL A 20 -1.63 16.86 -34.90
CA VAL A 20 -2.26 16.21 -36.06
C VAL A 20 -1.58 14.84 -36.25
N GLY A 21 -2.38 13.77 -36.26
CA GLY A 21 -1.86 12.42 -36.43
C GLY A 21 -2.94 11.36 -36.24
N GLU A 22 -2.58 10.14 -36.54
CA GLU A 22 -3.37 8.93 -36.25
C GLU A 22 -2.84 8.28 -34.98
N ILE A 23 -3.72 7.83 -34.09
CA ILE A 23 -3.37 7.13 -32.86
C ILE A 23 -4.09 5.79 -32.85
N ILE A 24 -3.31 4.73 -32.82
CA ILE A 24 -3.77 3.35 -32.67
C ILE A 24 -3.25 2.87 -31.31
N ASP A 25 -4.12 2.70 -30.34
CA ASP A 25 -3.73 2.44 -28.95
C ASP A 25 -4.82 1.66 -28.20
N TRP A 26 -4.44 0.61 -27.51
CA TRP A 26 -5.31 -0.23 -26.68
C TRP A 26 -4.55 -0.78 -25.46
N PRO A 27 -5.24 -1.17 -24.38
CA PRO A 27 -4.58 -1.73 -23.20
C PRO A 27 -4.08 -3.16 -23.44
N ASP A 28 -2.95 -3.50 -22.82
CA ASP A 28 -2.45 -4.88 -22.77
C ASP A 28 -3.27 -5.76 -21.81
N ILE A 29 -3.80 -5.18 -20.72
CA ILE A 29 -4.65 -5.88 -19.76
C ILE A 29 -6.07 -5.35 -19.84
N GLU A 30 -7.04 -6.23 -20.07
CA GLU A 30 -8.44 -5.86 -20.28
C GLU A 30 -9.06 -5.24 -19.02
N PHE A 31 -9.02 -5.95 -17.88
CA PHE A 31 -9.54 -5.48 -16.58
C PHE A 31 -8.38 -4.96 -15.74
N ARG A 32 -8.39 -3.68 -15.39
CA ARG A 32 -7.30 -3.00 -14.71
C ARG A 32 -7.81 -1.94 -13.75
N GLY A 33 -7.34 -2.01 -12.50
CA GLY A 33 -7.84 -1.09 -11.47
C GLY A 33 -7.47 -1.47 -10.07
N THR A 34 -8.43 -1.41 -9.16
CA THR A 34 -8.19 -1.66 -7.75
C THR A 34 -9.24 -2.58 -7.13
N VAL A 35 -8.86 -3.24 -6.05
CA VAL A 35 -9.75 -3.92 -5.12
C VAL A 35 -9.63 -3.25 -3.74
N GLU A 36 -10.72 -2.69 -3.22
CA GLU A 36 -10.80 -2.24 -1.82
C GLU A 36 -10.96 -3.47 -0.93
N GLY A 37 -9.85 -4.17 -0.67
CA GLY A 37 -9.81 -5.45 0.03
C GLY A 37 -8.92 -5.47 1.27
N PHE A 38 -8.39 -4.31 1.68
CA PHE A 38 -7.53 -4.16 2.85
C PHE A 38 -8.31 -4.27 4.15
N TYR A 39 -7.62 -4.66 5.22
CA TYR A 39 -8.12 -4.61 6.59
C TYR A 39 -7.91 -3.23 7.21
N GLY A 40 -8.85 -2.75 8.01
CA GLY A 40 -8.78 -1.48 8.68
C GLY A 40 -9.95 -0.57 8.36
N THR A 41 -9.78 0.73 8.55
CA THR A 41 -10.83 1.71 8.27
C THR A 41 -11.15 1.73 6.78
N PRO A 42 -12.37 1.38 6.37
CA PRO A 42 -12.76 1.42 4.95
C PRO A 42 -12.74 2.86 4.43
N TRP A 43 -12.60 3.01 3.13
CA TRP A 43 -12.66 4.33 2.52
C TRP A 43 -14.01 5.01 2.74
N SER A 44 -14.00 6.32 2.93
CA SER A 44 -15.24 7.10 2.96
C SER A 44 -15.91 7.13 1.58
N HIS A 45 -17.20 7.43 1.56
CA HIS A 45 -17.95 7.56 0.32
C HIS A 45 -17.31 8.58 -0.63
N GLU A 46 -16.92 9.75 -0.14
CA GLU A 46 -16.25 10.81 -0.91
C GLU A 46 -14.88 10.35 -1.45
N ALA A 47 -14.16 9.53 -0.66
CA ALA A 47 -12.90 8.95 -1.10
C ALA A 47 -13.10 8.00 -2.28
N ARG A 48 -14.11 7.13 -2.22
CA ARG A 48 -14.48 6.23 -3.33
C ARG A 48 -14.88 7.01 -4.59
N LEU A 49 -15.68 8.07 -4.44
CA LEU A 49 -16.03 8.97 -5.55
C LEU A 49 -14.78 9.63 -6.17
N SER A 50 -13.82 10.04 -5.33
CA SER A 50 -12.53 10.60 -5.79
C SER A 50 -11.70 9.57 -6.55
N GLN A 51 -11.67 8.33 -6.08
CA GLN A 51 -10.96 7.23 -6.73
C GLN A 51 -11.58 6.88 -8.10
N LEU A 52 -12.89 6.75 -8.19
CA LEU A 52 -13.57 6.44 -9.45
C LEU A 52 -13.28 7.48 -10.55
N ARG A 53 -13.25 8.77 -10.19
CA ARG A 53 -12.84 9.83 -11.11
C ARG A 53 -11.36 9.71 -11.52
N PHE A 54 -10.49 9.40 -10.57
CA PHE A 54 -9.08 9.18 -10.84
C PHE A 54 -8.87 7.97 -11.76
N TYR A 55 -9.60 6.88 -11.57
CA TYR A 55 -9.50 5.69 -12.42
C TYR A 55 -9.88 6.03 -13.87
N GLY A 56 -11.03 6.65 -14.08
CA GLY A 56 -11.44 7.07 -15.42
C GLY A 56 -10.46 8.03 -16.10
N GLN A 57 -9.87 8.95 -15.35
CA GLN A 57 -8.86 9.89 -15.87
C GLN A 57 -7.57 9.19 -16.31
N ASN A 58 -7.23 8.06 -15.72
CA ASN A 58 -6.00 7.31 -15.97
C ASN A 58 -6.25 5.99 -16.71
N LYS A 59 -7.42 5.84 -17.38
CA LYS A 59 -7.76 4.68 -18.18
C LYS A 59 -7.83 3.35 -17.40
N MET A 60 -7.95 3.38 -16.09
CA MET A 60 -8.35 2.23 -15.28
C MET A 60 -9.86 2.03 -15.43
N ASN A 61 -10.32 0.80 -15.51
CA ASN A 61 -11.73 0.49 -15.79
C ASN A 61 -12.38 -0.44 -14.77
N THR A 62 -11.71 -0.74 -13.67
CA THR A 62 -12.21 -1.71 -12.68
C THR A 62 -12.03 -1.19 -11.27
N TYR A 63 -13.11 -1.20 -10.49
CA TYR A 63 -13.07 -1.00 -9.05
C TYR A 63 -13.86 -2.09 -8.36
N ILE A 64 -13.18 -2.95 -7.60
CA ILE A 64 -13.82 -4.03 -6.84
C ILE A 64 -14.09 -3.54 -5.42
N TYR A 65 -15.36 -3.47 -5.07
CA TYR A 65 -15.85 -3.11 -3.75
C TYR A 65 -15.93 -4.36 -2.87
N GLY A 66 -15.00 -4.51 -1.95
CA GLY A 66 -14.94 -5.63 -1.01
C GLY A 66 -14.32 -5.25 0.33
N PRO A 67 -14.74 -4.11 0.97
CA PRO A 67 -14.16 -3.66 2.22
C PRO A 67 -14.44 -4.67 3.35
N LYS A 68 -13.38 -5.10 4.04
CA LYS A 68 -13.43 -6.17 5.06
C LYS A 68 -14.36 -5.86 6.23
N ASP A 69 -14.60 -4.57 6.52
CA ASP A 69 -15.44 -4.12 7.63
C ASP A 69 -16.90 -3.83 7.21
N ASP A 70 -17.29 -4.12 5.96
CA ASP A 70 -18.69 -4.04 5.52
C ASP A 70 -19.43 -5.34 5.89
N PRO A 71 -20.34 -5.31 6.89
CA PRO A 71 -21.05 -6.51 7.30
C PRO A 71 -22.11 -6.99 6.29
N TYR A 72 -22.49 -6.16 5.33
CA TYR A 72 -23.46 -6.52 4.27
C TYR A 72 -22.79 -7.11 3.03
N HIS A 73 -21.49 -6.91 2.88
CA HIS A 73 -20.64 -7.62 1.94
C HIS A 73 -20.22 -8.99 2.47
N SER A 74 -20.03 -9.12 3.80
CA SER A 74 -19.52 -10.30 4.49
C SER A 74 -20.46 -10.74 5.62
N SER A 75 -20.03 -11.73 6.42
CA SER A 75 -20.74 -12.13 7.64
C SER A 75 -20.77 -10.97 8.66
N PRO A 76 -21.89 -10.79 9.42
CA PRO A 76 -23.03 -11.71 9.47
C PRO A 76 -24.18 -11.36 8.52
N HIS A 77 -24.16 -10.20 7.83
CA HIS A 77 -25.32 -9.63 7.14
C HIS A 77 -25.29 -9.75 5.61
N TRP A 78 -24.44 -10.61 5.04
CA TRP A 78 -24.39 -10.75 3.59
C TRP A 78 -25.71 -11.25 2.96
N ARG A 79 -26.58 -11.88 3.75
CA ARG A 79 -27.93 -12.31 3.32
C ARG A 79 -28.94 -11.17 3.31
N ASP A 80 -28.69 -10.10 4.08
CA ASP A 80 -29.63 -9.00 4.31
C ASP A 80 -29.49 -7.89 3.26
N PRO A 81 -30.54 -7.11 2.98
CA PRO A 81 -30.42 -5.91 2.17
C PRO A 81 -29.57 -4.85 2.89
N TYR A 82 -28.91 -3.99 2.11
CA TYR A 82 -28.26 -2.80 2.67
C TYR A 82 -29.31 -1.85 3.29
N PRO A 83 -28.99 -1.15 4.39
CA PRO A 83 -29.75 0.00 4.86
C PRO A 83 -29.97 1.04 3.74
N ALA A 84 -31.08 1.77 3.79
CA ALA A 84 -31.51 2.64 2.71
C ALA A 84 -30.49 3.75 2.34
N ASP A 85 -29.81 4.29 3.33
CA ASP A 85 -28.74 5.29 3.17
C ASP A 85 -27.50 4.68 2.49
N GLN A 86 -27.05 3.51 2.92
CA GLN A 86 -25.91 2.80 2.31
C GLN A 86 -26.26 2.34 0.88
N ALA A 87 -27.49 1.85 0.66
CA ALA A 87 -27.98 1.51 -0.68
C ALA A 87 -28.01 2.73 -1.60
N ALA A 88 -28.32 3.93 -1.08
CA ALA A 88 -28.26 5.18 -1.84
C ALA A 88 -26.81 5.54 -2.21
N GLN A 89 -25.85 5.38 -1.28
CA GLN A 89 -24.43 5.57 -1.54
C GLN A 89 -23.91 4.62 -2.63
N ILE A 90 -24.28 3.33 -2.57
CA ILE A 90 -23.91 2.37 -3.60
C ILE A 90 -24.46 2.78 -4.97
N ARG A 91 -25.71 3.22 -5.07
CA ARG A 91 -26.28 3.73 -6.33
C ARG A 91 -25.49 4.91 -6.89
N GLU A 92 -25.06 5.83 -6.03
CA GLU A 92 -24.23 6.96 -6.45
C GLU A 92 -22.85 6.50 -6.94
N LEU A 93 -22.20 5.56 -6.23
CA LEU A 93 -20.92 4.99 -6.68
C LEU A 93 -21.05 4.31 -8.05
N VAL A 94 -22.08 3.51 -8.27
CA VAL A 94 -22.36 2.86 -9.57
C VAL A 94 -22.57 3.90 -10.68
N LYS A 95 -23.32 4.97 -10.39
CA LYS A 95 -23.54 6.07 -11.34
C LYS A 95 -22.22 6.75 -11.71
N VAL A 96 -21.43 7.16 -10.73
CA VAL A 96 -20.16 7.86 -10.97
C VAL A 96 -19.13 6.92 -11.63
N ALA A 97 -19.11 5.64 -11.30
CA ALA A 97 -18.28 4.66 -11.98
C ALA A 97 -18.62 4.60 -13.48
N LYS A 98 -19.91 4.47 -13.82
CA LYS A 98 -20.38 4.47 -15.21
C LYS A 98 -20.02 5.77 -15.97
N GLU A 99 -20.17 6.92 -15.33
CA GLU A 99 -19.79 8.23 -15.90
C GLU A 99 -18.29 8.34 -16.20
N ASN A 100 -17.47 7.56 -15.51
CA ASN A 100 -16.02 7.50 -15.66
C ASN A 100 -15.52 6.26 -16.43
N HIS A 101 -16.42 5.49 -17.03
CA HIS A 101 -16.09 4.22 -17.73
C HIS A 101 -15.35 3.23 -16.83
N VAL A 102 -15.78 3.10 -15.58
CA VAL A 102 -15.26 2.16 -14.59
C VAL A 102 -16.37 1.17 -14.23
N ASP A 103 -16.06 -0.10 -14.27
CA ASP A 103 -16.94 -1.16 -13.76
C ASP A 103 -16.88 -1.16 -12.24
N PHE A 104 -18.01 -0.88 -11.61
CA PHE A 104 -18.20 -1.07 -10.18
C PHE A 104 -18.51 -2.53 -9.91
N VAL A 105 -17.50 -3.29 -9.52
CA VAL A 105 -17.64 -4.72 -9.19
C VAL A 105 -17.99 -4.84 -7.72
N TRP A 106 -19.21 -5.28 -7.43
CA TRP A 106 -19.60 -5.54 -6.05
C TRP A 106 -19.26 -6.97 -5.66
N ALA A 107 -18.46 -7.13 -4.60
CA ALA A 107 -18.06 -8.44 -4.10
C ALA A 107 -18.97 -8.88 -2.94
N ILE A 108 -19.19 -10.20 -2.82
CA ILE A 108 -19.75 -10.86 -1.63
C ILE A 108 -18.71 -11.80 -1.03
N HIS A 109 -18.66 -11.89 0.29
CA HIS A 109 -17.75 -12.78 1.02
C HIS A 109 -18.53 -13.70 1.98
N PRO A 110 -19.19 -14.76 1.46
CA PRO A 110 -20.07 -15.60 2.26
C PRO A 110 -19.31 -16.70 3.04
N GLY A 111 -18.04 -16.91 2.75
CA GLY A 111 -17.25 -18.10 3.13
C GLY A 111 -17.11 -18.33 4.64
N LYS A 112 -17.32 -17.31 5.47
CA LYS A 112 -17.19 -17.43 6.94
C LYS A 112 -18.31 -18.25 7.58
N ASP A 113 -19.53 -18.23 7.01
CA ASP A 113 -20.72 -18.83 7.63
C ASP A 113 -21.69 -19.54 6.68
N ILE A 114 -21.32 -19.68 5.40
CA ILE A 114 -22.11 -20.41 4.42
C ILE A 114 -22.27 -21.89 4.81
N LYS A 115 -23.50 -22.43 4.67
CA LYS A 115 -23.83 -23.81 5.06
C LYS A 115 -23.86 -24.79 3.88
N TRP A 116 -23.65 -24.32 2.68
CA TRP A 116 -23.71 -25.11 1.44
C TRP A 116 -25.07 -25.76 1.18
N THR A 117 -26.12 -25.28 1.81
CA THR A 117 -27.49 -25.66 1.51
C THR A 117 -27.98 -24.95 0.25
N GLU A 118 -28.99 -25.51 -0.41
CA GLU A 118 -29.62 -24.83 -1.55
C GLU A 118 -30.19 -23.46 -1.15
N GLU A 119 -30.71 -23.34 0.06
CA GLU A 119 -31.21 -22.07 0.62
C GLU A 119 -30.10 -21.01 0.67
N ASP A 120 -28.91 -21.34 1.19
CA ASP A 120 -27.81 -20.39 1.27
C ASP A 120 -27.26 -20.03 -0.12
N MET A 121 -27.16 -20.98 -1.04
CA MET A 121 -26.79 -20.69 -2.42
C MET A 121 -27.80 -19.74 -3.10
N ASN A 122 -29.09 -19.97 -2.88
CA ASN A 122 -30.14 -19.09 -3.38
C ASN A 122 -30.11 -17.70 -2.70
N ASN A 123 -29.70 -17.60 -1.44
CA ASN A 123 -29.53 -16.32 -0.74
C ASN A 123 -28.39 -15.48 -1.37
N VAL A 124 -27.31 -16.10 -1.86
CA VAL A 124 -26.27 -15.38 -2.64
C VAL A 124 -26.87 -14.79 -3.91
N ILE A 125 -27.64 -15.57 -4.67
CA ILE A 125 -28.31 -15.09 -5.89
C ILE A 125 -29.31 -13.98 -5.59
N LYS A 126 -30.11 -14.11 -4.53
CA LYS A 126 -31.03 -13.05 -4.06
C LYS A 126 -30.27 -11.77 -3.73
N LYS A 127 -29.12 -11.87 -3.07
CA LYS A 127 -28.29 -10.71 -2.76
C LYS A 127 -27.78 -10.06 -4.05
N PHE A 128 -27.34 -10.82 -5.03
CA PHE A 128 -26.93 -10.29 -6.35
C PHE A 128 -28.09 -9.60 -7.06
N GLU A 129 -29.32 -10.14 -6.97
CA GLU A 129 -30.51 -9.47 -7.50
C GLU A 129 -30.81 -8.13 -6.80
N MET A 130 -30.58 -8.05 -5.47
CA MET A 130 -30.71 -6.79 -4.75
C MET A 130 -29.70 -5.75 -5.25
N MET A 131 -28.45 -6.15 -5.43
CA MET A 131 -27.39 -5.28 -5.93
C MET A 131 -27.60 -4.88 -7.40
N TYR A 132 -28.09 -5.80 -8.22
CA TYR A 132 -28.48 -5.52 -9.61
C TYR A 132 -29.55 -4.43 -9.70
N LYS A 133 -30.55 -4.46 -8.79
CA LYS A 133 -31.58 -3.41 -8.67
C LYS A 133 -31.00 -2.05 -8.24
N LEU A 134 -29.84 -2.03 -7.58
CA LEU A 134 -29.11 -0.79 -7.28
C LEU A 134 -28.29 -0.28 -8.45
N GLY A 135 -28.24 -1.02 -9.57
CA GLY A 135 -27.54 -0.65 -10.80
C GLY A 135 -26.21 -1.37 -11.01
N VAL A 136 -25.79 -2.23 -10.09
CA VAL A 136 -24.54 -3.03 -10.23
C VAL A 136 -24.67 -3.97 -11.43
N ARG A 137 -23.58 -4.07 -12.21
CA ARG A 137 -23.51 -4.96 -13.40
C ARG A 137 -22.28 -5.86 -13.40
N SER A 138 -21.41 -5.73 -12.41
CA SER A 138 -20.21 -6.53 -12.25
C SER A 138 -20.15 -7.08 -10.84
N PHE A 139 -19.83 -8.37 -10.69
CA PHE A 139 -19.94 -9.08 -9.42
C PHE A 139 -18.71 -9.95 -9.14
N ALA A 140 -18.38 -10.10 -7.86
CA ALA A 140 -17.35 -11.00 -7.39
C ALA A 140 -17.81 -11.82 -6.19
N VAL A 141 -17.19 -12.98 -5.99
CA VAL A 141 -17.39 -13.83 -4.79
C VAL A 141 -16.03 -14.11 -4.17
N PHE A 142 -15.87 -13.77 -2.91
CA PHE A 142 -14.62 -13.89 -2.19
C PHE A 142 -14.66 -15.03 -1.17
N PHE A 143 -13.60 -15.84 -1.15
CA PHE A 143 -13.36 -16.93 -0.21
C PHE A 143 -11.97 -16.85 0.43
N ASP A 144 -11.33 -15.68 0.37
CA ASP A 144 -10.05 -15.42 1.01
C ASP A 144 -10.18 -15.38 2.54
N ASP A 145 -9.11 -15.73 3.25
CA ASP A 145 -8.96 -15.64 4.71
C ASP A 145 -10.08 -16.34 5.51
N ILE A 146 -10.54 -17.50 5.05
CA ILE A 146 -11.58 -18.29 5.71
C ILE A 146 -11.06 -19.62 6.22
N PHE A 147 -11.81 -20.22 7.15
CA PHE A 147 -11.51 -21.51 7.75
C PHE A 147 -12.76 -22.44 7.69
N GLY A 148 -12.54 -23.73 7.90
CA GLY A 148 -13.62 -24.71 7.99
C GLY A 148 -14.30 -25.04 6.66
N GLU A 149 -15.61 -25.29 6.70
CA GLU A 149 -16.40 -25.79 5.56
C GLU A 149 -16.44 -24.83 4.36
N GLY A 150 -16.29 -23.53 4.58
CA GLY A 150 -16.24 -22.55 3.50
C GLY A 150 -15.11 -22.78 2.50
N LYS A 151 -14.03 -23.49 2.89
CA LYS A 151 -12.85 -23.79 2.05
C LYS A 151 -13.07 -24.86 0.97
N ARG A 152 -14.22 -25.48 0.89
CA ARG A 152 -14.47 -26.60 -0.03
C ARG A 152 -14.51 -26.13 -1.48
N GLY A 153 -13.42 -26.39 -2.23
CA GLY A 153 -13.29 -25.98 -3.63
C GLY A 153 -14.38 -26.54 -4.55
N ASP A 154 -14.85 -27.77 -4.30
CA ASP A 154 -15.95 -28.39 -5.03
C ASP A 154 -17.27 -27.64 -4.82
N MET A 155 -17.56 -27.20 -3.60
CA MET A 155 -18.76 -26.43 -3.26
C MET A 155 -18.67 -24.97 -3.73
N GLN A 156 -17.48 -24.38 -3.67
CA GLN A 156 -17.24 -23.05 -4.27
C GLN A 156 -17.48 -23.07 -5.77
N ALA A 157 -16.97 -24.08 -6.48
CA ALA A 157 -17.22 -24.25 -7.92
C ALA A 157 -18.71 -24.47 -8.24
N LEU A 158 -19.40 -25.28 -7.43
CA LEU A 158 -20.85 -25.52 -7.59
C LEU A 158 -21.65 -24.20 -7.44
N LEU A 159 -21.39 -23.42 -6.39
CA LEU A 159 -22.06 -22.14 -6.16
C LEU A 159 -21.79 -21.16 -7.30
N LEU A 160 -20.52 -21.02 -7.72
CA LEU A 160 -20.12 -20.07 -8.76
C LEU A 160 -20.74 -20.41 -10.11
N ASN A 161 -20.78 -21.69 -10.48
CA ASN A 161 -21.45 -22.14 -11.71
C ASN A 161 -22.96 -21.88 -11.62
N LYS A 162 -23.60 -22.16 -10.48
CA LYS A 162 -25.02 -21.85 -10.27
C LYS A 162 -25.30 -20.35 -10.44
N ILE A 163 -24.47 -19.47 -9.85
CA ILE A 163 -24.60 -18.02 -10.04
C ILE A 163 -24.41 -17.65 -11.52
N ASN A 164 -23.40 -18.23 -12.16
CA ASN A 164 -23.12 -17.96 -13.57
C ASN A 164 -24.31 -18.34 -14.47
N ASP A 165 -24.90 -19.52 -14.26
CA ASP A 165 -26.00 -20.03 -15.08
C ASP A 165 -27.32 -19.34 -14.77
N GLU A 166 -27.69 -19.15 -13.49
CA GLU A 166 -29.00 -18.65 -13.09
C GLU A 166 -29.07 -17.12 -13.00
N PHE A 167 -27.93 -16.43 -12.94
CA PHE A 167 -27.91 -14.98 -12.80
C PHE A 167 -27.10 -14.31 -13.94
N VAL A 168 -25.79 -14.61 -14.10
CA VAL A 168 -24.94 -13.87 -15.04
C VAL A 168 -25.42 -14.08 -16.48
N LYS A 169 -25.56 -15.32 -16.93
CA LYS A 169 -26.00 -15.65 -18.31
C LYS A 169 -27.43 -15.20 -18.60
N VAL A 170 -28.28 -15.16 -17.57
CA VAL A 170 -29.69 -14.73 -17.70
C VAL A 170 -29.82 -13.23 -17.92
N LYS A 171 -29.00 -12.43 -17.22
CA LYS A 171 -29.10 -10.96 -17.24
C LYS A 171 -28.56 -10.31 -18.51
N LYS A 172 -27.66 -10.95 -19.27
CA LYS A 172 -27.05 -10.51 -20.54
C LYS A 172 -26.25 -9.19 -20.48
N ASP A 173 -26.48 -8.34 -19.49
CA ASP A 173 -25.78 -7.07 -19.24
C ASP A 173 -24.88 -7.10 -17.99
N VAL A 174 -24.65 -8.28 -17.46
CA VAL A 174 -23.72 -8.56 -16.35
C VAL A 174 -22.39 -9.07 -16.91
N THR A 175 -21.28 -8.51 -16.43
CA THR A 175 -19.93 -8.92 -16.84
C THR A 175 -19.58 -10.33 -16.30
N PRO A 176 -18.55 -10.99 -16.84
CA PRO A 176 -18.06 -12.25 -16.29
C PRO A 176 -17.77 -12.15 -14.78
N LEU A 177 -18.12 -13.22 -14.05
CA LEU A 177 -17.94 -13.32 -12.61
C LEU A 177 -16.46 -13.39 -12.24
N VAL A 178 -16.08 -12.73 -11.14
CA VAL A 178 -14.74 -12.82 -10.57
C VAL A 178 -14.82 -13.57 -9.23
N MET A 179 -13.88 -14.48 -8.95
CA MET A 179 -13.78 -15.11 -7.64
C MET A 179 -12.40 -14.95 -7.04
N CYS A 180 -12.32 -14.75 -5.72
CA CYS A 180 -11.08 -14.90 -4.96
C CYS A 180 -11.10 -16.27 -4.29
N PRO A 181 -10.19 -17.20 -4.63
CA PRO A 181 -10.14 -18.52 -4.03
C PRO A 181 -9.59 -18.48 -2.60
N THR A 182 -9.83 -19.53 -1.82
CA THR A 182 -9.25 -19.67 -0.48
C THR A 182 -7.73 -19.83 -0.55
N GLU A 183 -7.25 -20.63 -1.50
CA GLU A 183 -5.82 -20.78 -1.78
C GLU A 183 -5.40 -19.77 -2.87
N TYR A 184 -5.37 -18.49 -2.52
CA TYR A 184 -5.14 -17.38 -3.45
C TYR A 184 -3.66 -17.05 -3.70
N ASN A 185 -2.73 -17.79 -3.11
CA ASN A 185 -1.28 -17.66 -3.35
C ASN A 185 -0.57 -19.01 -3.26
N ARG A 186 0.62 -19.09 -3.88
CA ARG A 186 1.37 -20.35 -3.97
C ARG A 186 1.81 -20.89 -2.59
N GLY A 187 2.13 -20.01 -1.65
CA GLY A 187 2.58 -20.43 -0.30
C GLY A 187 1.47 -21.10 0.51
N TRP A 188 0.21 -20.84 0.20
CA TRP A 188 -0.96 -21.45 0.85
C TRP A 188 -1.59 -22.58 0.04
N ALA A 189 -1.30 -22.64 -1.25
CA ALA A 189 -1.83 -23.67 -2.13
C ALA A 189 -1.17 -25.03 -1.84
N ASP A 190 -1.99 -26.09 -1.82
CA ASP A 190 -1.46 -27.46 -1.82
C ASP A 190 -0.78 -27.73 -3.18
N PRO A 191 0.54 -28.02 -3.20
CA PRO A 191 1.26 -28.22 -4.45
C PRO A 191 0.90 -29.54 -5.18
N LYS A 192 0.21 -30.47 -4.53
CA LYS A 192 -0.14 -31.77 -5.11
C LYS A 192 -1.16 -31.63 -6.23
N PRO A 193 -1.01 -32.38 -7.34
CA PRO A 193 -2.03 -32.44 -8.40
C PRO A 193 -3.38 -32.94 -7.88
N GLY A 194 -4.46 -32.45 -8.48
CA GLY A 194 -5.83 -32.86 -8.15
C GLY A 194 -6.40 -32.23 -6.87
N THR A 195 -5.68 -31.25 -6.27
CA THR A 195 -6.12 -30.56 -5.06
C THR A 195 -6.95 -29.31 -5.39
N TYR A 196 -7.16 -28.43 -4.43
CA TYR A 196 -8.11 -27.32 -4.46
C TYR A 196 -8.08 -26.49 -5.76
N LEU A 197 -6.89 -26.02 -6.20
CA LEU A 197 -6.78 -25.21 -7.42
C LEU A 197 -7.12 -26.01 -8.68
N ASP A 198 -6.73 -27.28 -8.75
CA ASP A 198 -7.06 -28.12 -9.89
C ASP A 198 -8.56 -28.43 -9.93
N ILE A 199 -9.20 -28.64 -8.77
CA ILE A 199 -10.66 -28.81 -8.66
C ILE A 199 -11.38 -27.57 -9.22
N LEU A 200 -10.91 -26.36 -8.88
CA LEU A 200 -11.44 -25.12 -9.46
C LEU A 200 -11.22 -25.08 -10.98
N GLY A 201 -10.01 -25.41 -11.44
CA GLY A 201 -9.67 -25.44 -12.87
C GLY A 201 -10.52 -26.43 -13.68
N ASP A 202 -10.86 -27.57 -13.09
CA ASP A 202 -11.64 -28.62 -13.72
C ASP A 202 -13.14 -28.33 -13.74
N ARG A 203 -13.66 -27.68 -12.70
CA ARG A 203 -15.11 -27.60 -12.47
C ARG A 203 -15.72 -26.22 -12.75
N LEU A 204 -14.95 -25.11 -12.64
CA LEU A 204 -15.48 -23.79 -12.91
C LEU A 204 -15.75 -23.57 -14.40
N ASP A 205 -16.87 -22.95 -14.71
CA ASP A 205 -17.14 -22.41 -16.04
C ASP A 205 -15.95 -21.53 -16.50
N PRO A 206 -15.43 -21.70 -17.71
CA PRO A 206 -14.23 -20.99 -18.17
C PRO A 206 -14.39 -19.47 -18.25
N SER A 207 -15.60 -18.94 -18.25
CA SER A 207 -15.86 -17.50 -18.21
C SER A 207 -15.62 -16.86 -16.85
N ILE A 208 -15.50 -17.65 -15.77
CA ILE A 208 -15.31 -17.15 -14.41
C ILE A 208 -13.83 -16.86 -14.18
N HIS A 209 -13.50 -15.61 -13.83
CA HIS A 209 -12.14 -15.21 -13.50
C HIS A 209 -11.74 -15.66 -12.08
N VAL A 210 -10.48 -16.12 -11.92
CA VAL A 210 -9.94 -16.60 -10.65
C VAL A 210 -8.79 -15.69 -10.22
N MET A 211 -8.89 -15.08 -9.05
CA MET A 211 -7.89 -14.15 -8.52
C MET A 211 -6.66 -14.88 -7.95
N TRP A 212 -5.52 -14.18 -7.99
CA TRP A 212 -4.24 -14.70 -7.52
C TRP A 212 -3.31 -13.57 -7.07
N THR A 213 -2.64 -13.73 -5.90
CA THR A 213 -1.75 -12.71 -5.35
C THR A 213 -0.26 -12.98 -5.61
N GLY A 214 0.09 -14.06 -6.30
CA GLY A 214 1.47 -14.42 -6.59
C GLY A 214 2.01 -15.56 -5.71
N ASN A 215 3.33 -15.60 -5.51
CA ASN A 215 3.96 -16.69 -4.76
C ASN A 215 3.70 -16.62 -3.24
N SER A 216 3.29 -15.48 -2.72
CA SER A 216 2.78 -15.32 -1.35
C SER A 216 1.69 -14.26 -1.29
N VAL A 217 1.16 -13.96 -0.08
CA VAL A 217 0.12 -12.94 0.12
C VAL A 217 0.58 -11.58 -0.44
N CYS A 218 1.79 -11.14 -0.10
CA CYS A 218 2.43 -9.95 -0.64
C CYS A 218 3.71 -10.38 -1.37
N HIS A 219 3.74 -10.21 -2.69
CA HIS A 219 4.86 -10.66 -3.52
C HIS A 219 4.89 -9.90 -4.85
N ASP A 220 6.03 -9.93 -5.51
CA ASP A 220 6.15 -9.52 -6.91
C ASP A 220 5.36 -10.46 -7.82
N ILE A 221 4.84 -9.94 -8.91
CA ILE A 221 4.05 -10.73 -9.88
C ILE A 221 4.98 -11.19 -11.00
N THR A 222 5.44 -12.43 -10.91
CA THR A 222 6.37 -13.02 -11.86
C THR A 222 5.65 -13.86 -12.91
N LEU A 223 6.18 -13.91 -14.13
CA LEU A 223 5.62 -14.76 -15.20
C LEU A 223 5.61 -16.25 -14.81
N GLU A 224 6.66 -16.72 -14.13
CA GLU A 224 6.73 -18.11 -13.63
C GLU A 224 5.59 -18.43 -12.67
N GLY A 225 5.36 -17.51 -11.69
CA GLY A 225 4.28 -17.66 -10.72
C GLY A 225 2.90 -17.66 -11.37
N GLN A 226 2.69 -16.80 -12.39
CA GLN A 226 1.45 -16.76 -13.17
C GLN A 226 1.25 -18.05 -13.97
N GLN A 227 2.27 -18.50 -14.67
CA GLN A 227 2.21 -19.76 -15.43
C GLN A 227 1.96 -20.98 -14.54
N TRP A 228 2.50 -20.96 -13.31
CA TRP A 228 2.26 -22.05 -12.34
C TRP A 228 0.78 -22.16 -11.98
N VAL A 229 0.14 -21.07 -11.59
CA VAL A 229 -1.29 -21.09 -11.23
C VAL A 229 -2.18 -21.29 -12.44
N ASN A 230 -1.88 -20.69 -13.59
CA ASN A 230 -2.69 -20.77 -14.81
C ASN A 230 -2.84 -22.21 -15.30
N ARG A 231 -1.78 -23.03 -15.18
CA ARG A 231 -1.86 -24.47 -15.51
C ARG A 231 -2.86 -25.20 -14.61
N ARG A 232 -2.99 -24.82 -13.35
CA ARG A 232 -3.87 -25.45 -12.37
C ARG A 232 -5.32 -24.99 -12.53
N ILE A 233 -5.53 -23.69 -12.63
CA ILE A 233 -6.89 -23.12 -12.78
C ILE A 233 -7.38 -23.13 -14.24
N LYS A 234 -6.55 -23.58 -15.21
CA LYS A 234 -6.82 -23.72 -16.65
C LYS A 234 -7.31 -22.44 -17.33
N ARG A 235 -6.84 -21.30 -16.88
CA ARG A 235 -7.14 -19.96 -17.42
C ARG A 235 -6.08 -18.94 -16.98
N PRO A 236 -5.94 -17.78 -17.66
CA PRO A 236 -5.15 -16.66 -17.15
C PRO A 236 -5.70 -16.20 -15.80
N SER A 237 -4.82 -16.07 -14.80
CA SER A 237 -5.21 -15.61 -13.47
C SER A 237 -5.57 -14.12 -13.46
N TYR A 238 -6.55 -13.77 -12.65
CA TYR A 238 -6.89 -12.38 -12.37
C TYR A 238 -6.02 -11.89 -11.21
N VAL A 239 -5.04 -11.02 -11.49
CA VAL A 239 -4.07 -10.60 -10.46
C VAL A 239 -4.73 -9.71 -9.42
N TRP A 240 -4.59 -10.08 -8.15
CA TRP A 240 -4.80 -9.23 -6.98
C TRP A 240 -3.43 -8.90 -6.38
N TRP A 241 -2.86 -7.75 -6.73
CA TRP A 241 -1.54 -7.38 -6.21
C TRP A 241 -1.64 -6.63 -4.89
N ASN A 242 -1.09 -7.19 -3.81
CA ASN A 242 -1.05 -6.55 -2.50
C ASN A 242 0.07 -5.49 -2.42
N PHE A 243 -0.13 -4.41 -3.17
CA PHE A 243 0.66 -3.19 -3.26
C PHE A 243 -0.25 -2.07 -3.78
N PRO A 244 -0.24 -0.85 -3.21
CA PRO A 244 0.58 -0.36 -2.09
C PRO A 244 -0.05 -0.55 -0.70
N VAL A 245 -0.84 -1.58 -0.48
CA VAL A 245 -1.52 -1.84 0.79
C VAL A 245 -0.56 -1.78 1.99
N THR A 246 -1.04 -1.21 3.10
CA THR A 246 -0.27 -1.05 4.35
C THR A 246 -1.04 -1.50 5.58
N ASP A 247 -2.08 -2.33 5.44
CA ASP A 247 -2.89 -2.79 6.55
C ASP A 247 -2.11 -3.64 7.58
N TYR A 248 -1.03 -4.28 7.16
CA TYR A 248 -0.09 -5.02 8.01
C TYR A 248 1.12 -4.19 8.47
N CYS A 249 1.25 -2.95 8.01
CA CYS A 249 2.38 -2.04 8.30
C CYS A 249 1.93 -0.57 8.36
N ARG A 250 0.81 -0.30 9.01
CA ARG A 250 0.07 1.00 9.02
C ARG A 250 0.90 2.22 9.40
N SER A 251 2.01 2.00 10.09
CA SER A 251 2.94 3.08 10.46
C SER A 251 3.68 3.70 9.28
N ASN A 252 3.76 2.98 8.17
CA ASN A 252 4.49 3.35 6.97
C ASN A 252 3.54 3.82 5.86
N LEU A 253 4.03 4.69 4.99
CA LEU A 253 3.40 5.01 3.71
C LEU A 253 4.11 4.24 2.60
N CYS A 254 3.34 3.66 1.68
CA CYS A 254 3.87 3.01 0.49
C CYS A 254 3.51 3.84 -0.75
N MET A 255 4.20 4.97 -0.93
CA MET A 255 4.00 5.88 -2.07
C MET A 255 5.05 5.69 -3.17
N GLY A 256 5.63 4.49 -3.22
CA GLY A 256 6.72 4.14 -4.12
C GLY A 256 6.30 3.85 -5.56
N ARG A 257 7.32 3.67 -6.39
CA ARG A 257 7.16 3.27 -7.79
C ARG A 257 6.66 1.83 -7.93
N VAL A 258 6.00 1.56 -9.04
CA VAL A 258 5.58 0.21 -9.45
C VAL A 258 6.78 -0.50 -10.08
N TYR A 259 7.14 -1.67 -9.57
CA TYR A 259 8.15 -2.58 -10.13
C TYR A 259 7.92 -4.00 -9.59
N GLY A 260 8.70 -4.97 -10.04
CA GLY A 260 8.52 -6.38 -9.66
C GLY A 260 7.30 -7.02 -10.33
N LEU A 261 6.92 -6.52 -11.49
CA LEU A 261 5.84 -7.04 -12.32
C LEU A 261 6.41 -7.66 -13.59
N ALA A 262 5.83 -8.78 -14.01
CA ALA A 262 6.22 -9.48 -15.24
C ALA A 262 6.10 -8.56 -16.46
N SER A 263 7.14 -8.49 -17.27
CA SER A 263 7.20 -7.72 -18.52
C SER A 263 7.81 -8.51 -19.70
N GLU A 264 8.16 -9.77 -19.46
CA GLU A 264 8.71 -10.67 -20.44
C GLU A 264 7.64 -11.11 -21.47
N PRO A 265 8.03 -11.58 -22.65
CA PRO A 265 7.10 -12.15 -23.62
C PRO A 265 6.20 -13.22 -22.97
N GLY A 266 4.90 -13.10 -23.16
CA GLY A 266 3.89 -13.95 -22.53
C GLY A 266 3.30 -13.38 -21.22
N ALA A 267 3.80 -12.26 -20.71
CA ALA A 267 3.31 -11.67 -19.48
C ALA A 267 1.83 -11.25 -19.60
N LYS A 268 1.45 -10.52 -20.64
CA LYS A 268 0.07 -10.06 -20.83
C LYS A 268 -0.92 -11.22 -21.04
N GLU A 269 -0.52 -12.24 -21.77
CA GLU A 269 -1.35 -13.43 -22.03
C GLU A 269 -1.54 -14.28 -20.77
N SER A 270 -0.66 -14.13 -19.78
CA SER A 270 -0.74 -14.83 -18.49
C SER A 270 -1.72 -14.22 -17.49
N MET A 271 -2.23 -13.02 -17.76
CA MET A 271 -3.07 -12.25 -16.85
C MET A 271 -4.46 -11.98 -17.46
N GLY A 272 -5.51 -12.50 -16.83
CA GLY A 272 -6.92 -12.26 -17.22
C GLY A 272 -7.47 -10.92 -16.68
N GLY A 273 -6.72 -10.24 -15.83
CA GLY A 273 -7.02 -8.95 -15.24
C GLY A 273 -5.97 -8.57 -14.21
N PHE A 274 -5.92 -7.31 -13.82
CA PHE A 274 -4.97 -6.81 -12.83
C PHE A 274 -5.60 -5.74 -11.92
N VAL A 275 -5.74 -6.04 -10.65
CA VAL A 275 -6.16 -5.08 -9.63
C VAL A 275 -5.13 -4.99 -8.51
N SER A 276 -4.92 -3.77 -8.04
CA SER A 276 -4.07 -3.46 -6.91
C SER A 276 -4.92 -3.33 -5.64
N ASN A 277 -4.41 -3.82 -4.51
CA ASN A 277 -4.96 -3.54 -3.19
C ASN A 277 -4.26 -2.30 -2.62
N PRO A 278 -4.97 -1.16 -2.48
CA PRO A 278 -4.38 0.11 -2.09
C PRO A 278 -4.23 0.26 -0.57
N MET A 279 -3.61 1.37 -0.13
CA MET A 279 -3.61 1.76 1.28
C MET A 279 -5.03 2.17 1.73
N ASP A 280 -5.27 2.11 3.04
CA ASP A 280 -6.40 2.78 3.71
C ASP A 280 -6.41 4.31 3.53
N LYS A 281 -5.38 4.85 2.90
CA LYS A 281 -5.14 6.26 2.55
C LYS A 281 -5.35 6.46 1.04
N PRO A 282 -6.58 6.73 0.60
CA PRO A 282 -6.93 6.73 -0.82
C PRO A 282 -6.18 7.77 -1.64
N GLU A 283 -6.03 9.01 -1.15
CA GLU A 283 -5.34 10.04 -1.92
C GLU A 283 -3.83 9.77 -2.05
N ALA A 284 -3.20 9.25 -0.98
CA ALA A 284 -1.80 8.85 -1.01
C ALA A 284 -1.56 7.65 -1.96
N SER A 285 -2.50 6.72 -2.05
CA SER A 285 -2.43 5.56 -2.94
C SER A 285 -2.35 5.93 -4.42
N LYS A 286 -2.93 7.07 -4.83
CA LYS A 286 -2.95 7.51 -6.23
C LYS A 286 -1.56 7.62 -6.86
N VAL A 287 -0.52 7.89 -6.05
CA VAL A 287 0.86 8.00 -6.54
C VAL A 287 1.33 6.66 -7.14
N SER A 288 1.16 5.57 -6.40
CA SER A 288 1.52 4.23 -6.90
C SER A 288 0.52 3.71 -7.93
N LEU A 289 -0.77 4.00 -7.76
CA LEU A 289 -1.82 3.57 -8.68
C LEU A 289 -1.68 4.20 -10.08
N PHE A 290 -1.08 5.39 -10.19
CA PHE A 290 -0.77 5.99 -11.49
C PHE A 290 0.22 5.11 -12.27
N GLY A 291 1.28 4.63 -11.63
CA GLY A 291 2.24 3.72 -12.24
C GLY A 291 1.60 2.38 -12.64
N LEU A 292 0.65 1.87 -11.84
CA LEU A 292 -0.09 0.67 -12.20
C LEU A 292 -0.98 0.88 -13.44
N ALA A 293 -1.64 2.03 -13.54
CA ALA A 293 -2.44 2.37 -14.71
C ALA A 293 -1.59 2.38 -16.00
N ASP A 294 -0.37 2.90 -15.92
CA ASP A 294 0.58 2.95 -17.02
C ASP A 294 1.09 1.54 -17.39
N TYR A 295 1.53 0.75 -16.39
CA TYR A 295 1.94 -0.64 -16.59
C TYR A 295 0.86 -1.48 -17.26
N SER A 296 -0.37 -1.43 -16.75
CA SER A 296 -1.46 -2.27 -17.25
C SER A 296 -1.99 -1.84 -18.63
N TRP A 297 -1.69 -0.60 -19.02
CA TRP A 297 -2.00 -0.10 -20.36
C TRP A 297 -0.98 -0.58 -21.40
N ASN A 298 0.32 -0.51 -21.11
CA ASN A 298 1.39 -0.89 -22.03
C ASN A 298 2.57 -1.51 -21.28
N ILE A 299 2.54 -2.82 -21.08
CA ILE A 299 3.53 -3.57 -20.32
C ILE A 299 4.93 -3.39 -20.91
N ASN A 300 5.06 -3.48 -22.24
CA ASN A 300 6.36 -3.40 -22.92
C ASN A 300 6.95 -1.99 -22.94
N GLY A 301 6.09 -0.97 -22.93
CA GLY A 301 6.51 0.44 -22.92
C GLY A 301 6.64 1.04 -21.53
N PHE A 302 6.23 0.30 -20.48
CA PHE A 302 6.25 0.79 -19.12
C PHE A 302 7.64 1.07 -18.58
N LYS A 303 7.83 2.27 -18.04
CA LYS A 303 9.07 2.71 -17.41
C LYS A 303 8.76 3.21 -16.00
N SER A 304 9.08 2.38 -15.02
CA SER A 304 8.73 2.55 -13.62
C SER A 304 9.03 3.94 -13.06
N ASP A 305 10.27 4.43 -13.23
CA ASP A 305 10.71 5.73 -12.70
C ASP A 305 10.04 6.91 -13.43
N GLU A 306 9.88 6.82 -14.75
CA GLU A 306 9.23 7.86 -15.55
C GLU A 306 7.76 7.98 -15.18
N ALA A 307 7.05 6.86 -15.09
CA ALA A 307 5.65 6.80 -14.68
C ALA A 307 5.42 7.36 -13.28
N TRP A 308 6.31 7.03 -12.34
CA TRP A 308 6.24 7.53 -10.97
C TRP A 308 6.42 9.04 -10.88
N LYS A 309 7.46 9.58 -11.51
CA LYS A 309 7.72 11.02 -11.58
C LYS A 309 6.59 11.78 -12.28
N GLU A 310 6.07 11.22 -13.36
CA GLU A 310 4.93 11.80 -14.07
C GLU A 310 3.65 11.78 -13.24
N GLY A 311 3.39 10.69 -12.51
CA GLY A 311 2.27 10.59 -11.57
C GLY A 311 2.34 11.68 -10.49
N VAL A 312 3.50 11.86 -9.85
CA VAL A 312 3.72 12.93 -8.87
C VAL A 312 3.49 14.31 -9.50
N ARG A 313 4.03 14.55 -10.69
CA ARG A 313 3.88 15.82 -11.40
C ARG A 313 2.42 16.13 -11.74
N ARG A 314 1.63 15.15 -12.18
CA ARG A 314 0.22 15.33 -12.52
C ARG A 314 -0.68 15.52 -11.30
N LEU A 315 -0.43 14.75 -10.24
CA LEU A 315 -1.21 14.83 -9.01
C LEU A 315 -0.93 16.10 -8.23
N PHE A 316 0.32 16.60 -8.26
CA PHE A 316 0.78 17.73 -7.43
C PHE A 316 1.54 18.79 -8.23
N PRO A 317 0.96 19.40 -9.28
CA PRO A 317 1.70 20.24 -10.23
C PRO A 317 2.38 21.46 -9.59
N LYS A 318 1.89 21.94 -8.44
CA LYS A 318 2.47 23.08 -7.71
C LYS A 318 3.45 22.67 -6.61
N ALA A 319 3.54 21.38 -6.29
CA ALA A 319 4.38 20.81 -5.23
C ALA A 319 5.20 19.60 -5.72
N ALA A 320 5.34 19.40 -7.03
CA ALA A 320 5.87 18.17 -7.60
C ALA A 320 7.27 17.80 -7.08
N GLU A 321 8.20 18.77 -7.04
CA GLU A 321 9.56 18.52 -6.53
C GLU A 321 9.57 18.14 -5.04
N ALA A 322 8.81 18.85 -4.22
CA ALA A 322 8.70 18.58 -2.79
C ALA A 322 8.04 17.22 -2.51
N MET A 323 6.96 16.90 -3.26
CA MET A 323 6.32 15.60 -3.17
C MET A 323 7.24 14.48 -3.66
N GLN A 324 8.06 14.70 -4.70
CA GLN A 324 9.01 13.70 -5.15
C GLN A 324 10.06 13.41 -4.06
N VAL A 325 10.57 14.44 -3.38
CA VAL A 325 11.45 14.25 -2.21
C VAL A 325 10.75 13.43 -1.12
N PHE A 326 9.50 13.76 -0.80
CA PHE A 326 8.74 13.06 0.23
C PHE A 326 8.49 11.59 -0.14
N VAL A 327 8.02 11.29 -1.36
CA VAL A 327 7.69 9.91 -1.75
C VAL A 327 8.95 9.04 -1.92
N ASN A 328 10.12 9.63 -2.26
CA ASN A 328 11.39 8.91 -2.30
C ASN A 328 11.78 8.31 -0.93
N HIS A 329 11.35 8.93 0.15
CA HIS A 329 11.64 8.51 1.52
C HIS A 329 10.42 7.93 2.26
N ASN A 330 9.32 7.65 1.55
CA ASN A 330 8.08 7.07 2.08
C ASN A 330 7.52 6.02 1.11
N SER A 331 8.33 5.05 0.75
CA SER A 331 8.01 4.02 -0.25
C SER A 331 8.16 2.59 0.27
N ASP A 332 8.81 2.38 1.40
CA ASP A 332 8.98 1.05 1.98
C ASP A 332 7.93 0.76 3.05
N GLN A 333 7.47 -0.47 3.05
CA GLN A 333 6.46 -0.93 4.01
C GLN A 333 7.01 -1.19 5.42
N GLY A 334 8.33 -1.11 5.59
CA GLY A 334 8.98 -1.44 6.85
C GLY A 334 9.02 -2.94 7.15
N PRO A 335 9.70 -3.36 8.23
CA PRO A 335 9.68 -4.75 8.70
C PRO A 335 8.24 -5.18 8.98
N ASN A 336 7.83 -6.34 8.45
CA ASN A 336 6.46 -6.83 8.56
C ASN A 336 6.40 -8.36 8.46
N GLY A 337 5.26 -8.96 8.85
CA GLY A 337 5.05 -10.39 8.88
C GLY A 337 5.09 -11.10 7.53
N HIS A 338 4.93 -10.38 6.42
CA HIS A 338 5.01 -10.95 5.07
C HIS A 338 6.44 -10.95 4.50
N GLY A 339 7.39 -10.26 5.15
CA GLY A 339 8.76 -10.10 4.64
C GLY A 339 8.86 -9.28 3.34
N TYR A 340 7.74 -8.70 2.86
CA TYR A 340 7.71 -7.93 1.63
C TYR A 340 8.18 -6.51 1.88
N ARG A 341 9.27 -6.13 1.23
CA ARG A 341 9.92 -4.82 1.39
C ARG A 341 10.05 -4.15 0.04
N ARG A 342 9.94 -2.82 0.04
CA ARG A 342 10.13 -1.99 -1.17
C ARG A 342 11.36 -1.10 -1.01
N GLU A 343 11.89 -0.63 -2.13
CA GLU A 343 13.01 0.30 -2.13
C GLU A 343 12.58 1.67 -1.59
N GLU A 344 13.48 2.31 -0.86
CA GLU A 344 13.31 3.65 -0.30
C GLU A 344 14.66 4.37 -0.30
N SER A 345 14.67 5.65 -0.61
CA SER A 345 15.88 6.48 -0.55
C SER A 345 17.04 6.01 -1.46
N VAL A 346 16.73 5.34 -2.57
CA VAL A 346 17.70 4.60 -3.41
C VAL A 346 18.88 5.47 -3.85
N GLU A 347 18.62 6.73 -4.24
CA GLU A 347 19.67 7.61 -4.77
C GLU A 347 20.69 8.03 -3.70
N ILE A 348 20.25 8.20 -2.45
CA ILE A 348 21.09 8.67 -1.34
C ILE A 348 21.67 7.52 -0.49
N GLU A 349 21.07 6.32 -0.52
CA GLU A 349 21.51 5.18 0.29
C GLU A 349 23.03 4.88 0.17
N PRO A 350 23.66 4.89 -1.04
CA PRO A 350 25.09 4.67 -1.15
C PRO A 350 25.95 5.73 -0.44
N VAL A 351 25.49 6.99 -0.42
CA VAL A 351 26.16 8.07 0.30
C VAL A 351 26.02 7.87 1.82
N VAL A 352 24.82 7.51 2.28
CA VAL A 352 24.55 7.18 3.70
C VAL A 352 25.52 6.09 4.18
N LYS A 353 25.64 4.99 3.43
CA LYS A 353 26.55 3.87 3.78
C LYS A 353 28.00 4.34 3.93
N ARG A 354 28.54 5.10 2.97
CA ARG A 354 29.91 5.61 3.04
C ARG A 354 30.12 6.55 4.22
N VAL A 355 29.15 7.46 4.49
CA VAL A 355 29.24 8.37 5.64
C VAL A 355 29.29 7.59 6.94
N LEU A 356 28.42 6.60 7.14
CA LEU A 356 28.39 5.80 8.35
C LEU A 356 29.65 4.95 8.54
N GLU A 357 30.15 4.33 7.48
CA GLU A 357 31.40 3.56 7.49
C GLU A 357 32.59 4.44 7.88
N ALA A 358 32.75 5.60 7.23
CA ALA A 358 33.81 6.54 7.56
C ALA A 358 33.68 7.07 9.01
N ALA A 359 32.46 7.38 9.45
CA ALA A 359 32.20 7.88 10.80
C ALA A 359 32.58 6.86 11.89
N ARG A 360 32.29 5.58 11.68
CA ARG A 360 32.72 4.47 12.61
C ARG A 360 34.24 4.40 12.76
N GLU A 361 34.97 4.70 11.68
CA GLU A 361 36.44 4.74 11.66
C GLU A 361 37.01 6.07 12.17
N GLY A 362 36.17 7.00 12.58
CA GLY A 362 36.58 8.36 12.98
C GLY A 362 37.07 9.24 11.81
N LYS A 363 36.77 8.87 10.59
CA LYS A 363 37.09 9.61 9.37
C LYS A 363 35.86 10.41 8.91
N ILE A 364 36.09 11.54 8.26
CA ILE A 364 35.03 12.38 7.71
C ILE A 364 35.38 12.76 6.28
N GLU A 365 34.58 12.23 5.36
CA GLU A 365 34.67 12.59 3.94
C GLU A 365 33.72 13.76 3.66
N LYS A 366 34.25 14.98 3.64
CA LYS A 366 33.45 16.23 3.50
C LYS A 366 32.54 16.25 2.28
N LYS A 367 32.91 15.58 1.19
CA LYS A 367 32.09 15.48 -0.01
C LYS A 367 30.78 14.71 0.27
N ASP A 368 30.89 13.57 0.94
CA ASP A 368 29.74 12.69 1.21
C ASP A 368 28.86 13.27 2.34
N THR A 369 29.46 13.85 3.39
CA THR A 369 28.68 14.55 4.43
C THR A 369 27.93 15.76 3.87
N ALA A 370 28.51 16.51 2.93
CA ALA A 370 27.84 17.63 2.26
C ALA A 370 26.63 17.16 1.42
N LEU A 371 26.74 16.03 0.71
CA LEU A 371 25.62 15.44 -0.03
C LEU A 371 24.50 15.00 0.91
N LEU A 372 24.85 14.31 1.98
CA LEU A 372 23.88 13.84 2.98
C LEU A 372 23.17 15.01 3.67
N LYS A 373 23.92 16.05 4.07
CA LYS A 373 23.38 17.27 4.67
C LYS A 373 22.43 18.01 3.73
N LYS A 374 22.78 18.07 2.43
CA LYS A 374 21.89 18.62 1.39
C LYS A 374 20.59 17.87 1.29
N GLU A 375 20.63 16.53 1.33
CA GLU A 375 19.39 15.73 1.27
C GLU A 375 18.51 15.95 2.49
N PHE A 376 19.05 15.95 3.70
CA PHE A 376 18.29 16.31 4.89
C PHE A 376 17.71 17.73 4.82
N ALA A 377 18.43 18.69 4.24
CA ALA A 377 17.90 20.03 4.02
C ALA A 377 16.72 20.03 3.02
N ARG A 378 16.80 19.23 1.95
CA ARG A 378 15.69 19.04 1.00
C ARG A 378 14.46 18.43 1.68
N MET A 379 14.68 17.44 2.55
CA MET A 379 13.60 16.81 3.32
C MET A 379 12.87 17.83 4.20
N ALA A 380 13.61 18.62 4.99
CA ALA A 380 13.03 19.65 5.83
C ALA A 380 12.31 20.74 5.03
N ALA A 381 12.88 21.17 3.89
CA ALA A 381 12.29 22.19 3.03
C ALA A 381 11.05 21.70 2.25
N ALA A 382 10.91 20.39 2.01
CA ALA A 382 9.78 19.85 1.28
C ALA A 382 8.46 19.96 2.05
N ALA A 383 8.48 19.76 3.35
CA ALA A 383 7.27 19.72 4.19
C ALA A 383 6.42 21.00 4.13
N PRO A 384 6.96 22.21 4.34
CA PRO A 384 6.17 23.44 4.22
C PRO A 384 5.63 23.67 2.81
N VAL A 385 6.36 23.25 1.77
CA VAL A 385 5.88 23.35 0.38
C VAL A 385 4.71 22.41 0.14
N ILE A 386 4.78 21.18 0.65
CA ILE A 386 3.69 20.19 0.53
C ILE A 386 2.44 20.75 1.22
N ARG A 387 2.55 21.21 2.47
CA ARG A 387 1.42 21.77 3.20
C ARG A 387 0.76 22.96 2.48
N ALA A 388 1.56 23.84 1.92
CA ALA A 388 1.06 25.06 1.26
C ALA A 388 0.56 24.83 -0.18
N LYS A 389 1.14 23.89 -0.93
CA LYS A 389 0.98 23.83 -2.38
C LYS A 389 0.44 22.49 -2.93
N ALA A 390 0.32 21.43 -2.13
CA ALA A 390 -0.24 20.17 -2.62
C ALA A 390 -1.72 20.33 -3.04
N ASN A 391 -2.41 21.33 -2.51
CA ASN A 391 -3.79 21.69 -2.87
C ASN A 391 -4.78 20.51 -2.80
N ASN A 392 -4.56 19.62 -1.85
CA ASN A 392 -5.42 18.46 -1.61
C ASN A 392 -5.64 18.28 -0.09
N PRO A 393 -6.72 18.86 0.47
CA PRO A 393 -7.01 18.77 1.90
C PRO A 393 -7.22 17.33 2.39
N ARG A 394 -7.75 16.42 1.54
CA ARG A 394 -7.93 15.02 1.90
C ARG A 394 -6.58 14.33 2.05
N LEU A 395 -5.66 14.54 1.11
CA LEU A 395 -4.30 14.02 1.23
C LEU A 395 -3.64 14.51 2.53
N MET A 396 -3.76 15.81 2.85
CA MET A 396 -3.16 16.35 4.08
C MET A 396 -3.78 15.77 5.34
N LYS A 397 -5.07 15.41 5.32
CA LYS A 397 -5.70 14.65 6.41
C LYS A 397 -5.12 13.24 6.55
N GLU A 398 -4.78 12.58 5.43
CA GLU A 398 -4.21 11.24 5.40
C GLU A 398 -2.74 11.18 5.83
N ILE A 399 -1.90 12.10 5.33
CA ILE A 399 -0.44 12.02 5.47
C ILE A 399 0.20 13.18 6.26
N GLY A 400 -0.58 14.13 6.76
CA GLY A 400 -0.04 15.34 7.41
C GLY A 400 0.93 15.02 8.54
N ALA A 401 0.63 14.03 9.38
CA ALA A 401 1.53 13.60 10.44
C ALA A 401 2.87 13.05 9.93
N TRP A 402 2.86 12.34 8.78
CA TRP A 402 4.11 11.89 8.13
C TRP A 402 4.90 13.06 7.55
N VAL A 403 4.23 14.05 6.97
CA VAL A 403 4.87 15.27 6.45
C VAL A 403 5.52 16.06 7.58
N ASP A 404 4.85 16.20 8.72
CA ASP A 404 5.40 16.88 9.89
C ASP A 404 6.58 16.12 10.51
N ALA A 405 6.47 14.78 10.61
CA ALA A 405 7.58 13.93 11.07
C ALA A 405 8.77 13.98 10.11
N PHE A 406 8.51 14.04 8.81
CA PHE A 406 9.54 14.15 7.77
C PHE A 406 10.36 15.43 7.88
N GLU A 407 9.71 16.55 8.17
CA GLU A 407 10.39 17.82 8.45
C GLU A 407 11.35 17.69 9.63
N GLN A 408 10.87 17.09 10.73
CA GLN A 408 11.69 16.89 11.93
C GLN A 408 12.86 15.93 11.68
N LEU A 409 12.66 14.88 10.88
CA LEU A 409 13.73 13.97 10.47
C LEU A 409 14.80 14.71 9.64
N GLY A 410 14.37 15.59 8.74
CA GLY A 410 15.28 16.46 7.98
C GLY A 410 16.12 17.38 8.87
N HIS A 411 15.50 18.02 9.86
CA HIS A 411 16.22 18.86 10.85
C HIS A 411 17.17 18.01 11.70
N ALA A 412 16.72 16.87 12.22
CA ALA A 412 17.56 15.97 13.01
C ALA A 412 18.80 15.53 12.25
N GLY A 413 18.63 15.15 10.96
CA GLY A 413 19.73 14.72 10.12
C GLY A 413 20.74 15.84 9.85
N GLN A 414 20.28 17.06 9.56
CA GLN A 414 21.18 18.22 9.40
C GLN A 414 22.02 18.45 10.64
N HIS A 415 21.42 18.40 11.82
CA HIS A 415 22.13 18.59 13.07
C HIS A 415 23.06 17.42 13.39
N ALA A 416 22.67 16.18 13.13
CA ALA A 416 23.52 15.00 13.35
C ALA A 416 24.78 15.02 12.47
N VAL A 417 24.63 15.37 11.18
CA VAL A 417 25.77 15.52 10.27
C VAL A 417 26.66 16.70 10.70
N ALA A 418 26.07 17.83 11.08
CA ALA A 418 26.83 18.97 11.59
C ALA A 418 27.60 18.62 12.87
N ALA A 419 27.02 17.85 13.78
CA ALA A 419 27.68 17.35 14.99
C ALA A 419 28.85 16.41 14.68
N LEU A 420 28.72 15.57 13.63
CA LEU A 420 29.80 14.70 13.18
C LEU A 420 31.00 15.49 12.63
N GLU A 421 30.74 16.57 11.90
CA GLU A 421 31.76 17.43 11.28
C GLU A 421 32.47 18.35 12.29
N GLU A 422 31.89 18.54 13.49
CA GLU A 422 32.36 19.49 14.48
C GLU A 422 33.57 18.94 15.25
N ASN A 423 34.63 19.75 15.34
CA ASN A 423 35.85 19.39 16.07
C ASN A 423 35.77 19.80 17.57
N ASN A 424 34.99 20.81 17.89
CA ASN A 424 34.81 21.27 19.28
C ASN A 424 33.73 20.39 19.96
N ALA A 425 34.13 19.68 21.01
CA ALA A 425 33.24 18.75 21.72
C ALA A 425 31.96 19.40 22.29
N ARG A 426 32.03 20.64 22.75
CA ARG A 426 30.86 21.38 23.28
C ARG A 426 29.91 21.80 22.17
N GLU A 427 30.44 22.25 21.03
CA GLU A 427 29.62 22.60 19.87
C GLU A 427 29.00 21.35 19.23
N ALA A 428 29.76 20.26 19.13
CA ALA A 428 29.23 18.94 18.69
C ALA A 428 28.11 18.48 19.63
N ALA A 429 28.25 18.59 20.94
CA ALA A 429 27.20 18.29 21.91
C ALA A 429 25.95 19.17 21.71
N THR A 430 26.14 20.47 21.45
CA THR A 430 25.02 21.39 21.18
C THR A 430 24.25 20.95 19.93
N ARG A 431 24.95 20.57 18.85
CA ARG A 431 24.33 20.04 17.64
C ARG A 431 23.61 18.71 17.89
N LEU A 432 24.20 17.83 18.67
CA LEU A 432 23.60 16.57 19.06
C LEU A 432 22.29 16.75 19.85
N VAL A 433 22.28 17.71 20.79
CA VAL A 433 21.06 18.11 21.54
C VAL A 433 19.98 18.59 20.57
N GLN A 434 20.32 19.43 19.60
CA GLN A 434 19.37 19.87 18.56
C GLN A 434 18.82 18.70 17.73
N ALA A 435 19.67 17.74 17.32
CA ALA A 435 19.24 16.54 16.64
C ALA A 435 18.26 15.71 17.49
N THR A 436 18.59 15.51 18.77
CA THR A 436 17.75 14.78 19.73
C THR A 436 16.40 15.48 19.97
N GLN A 437 16.38 16.80 20.06
CA GLN A 437 15.14 17.57 20.17
C GLN A 437 14.24 17.39 18.96
N ALA A 438 14.78 17.40 17.75
CA ALA A 438 14.03 17.16 16.53
C ALA A 438 13.48 15.71 16.47
N LEU A 439 14.28 14.71 16.87
CA LEU A 439 13.81 13.31 17.00
C LEU A 439 12.70 13.19 18.04
N ALA A 440 12.83 13.86 19.18
CA ALA A 440 11.78 13.88 20.22
C ALA A 440 10.48 14.56 19.73
N ALA A 441 10.60 15.61 18.90
CA ALA A 441 9.45 16.23 18.25
C ALA A 441 8.76 15.26 17.28
N MET A 442 9.54 14.50 16.50
CA MET A 442 9.03 13.45 15.61
C MET A 442 8.28 12.35 16.39
N ASP A 443 8.84 11.87 17.50
CA ASP A 443 8.20 10.92 18.40
C ASP A 443 6.91 11.48 19.01
N GLY A 444 6.91 12.78 19.36
CA GLY A 444 5.72 13.48 19.83
C GLY A 444 4.59 13.52 18.81
N ILE A 445 4.91 13.75 17.53
CA ILE A 445 3.95 13.70 16.42
C ILE A 445 3.38 12.28 16.30
N SER A 446 4.25 11.28 16.30
CA SER A 446 3.85 9.86 16.21
C SER A 446 2.92 9.44 17.35
N ARG A 447 3.24 9.85 18.61
CA ARG A 447 2.39 9.56 19.77
C ARG A 447 1.01 10.21 19.67
N ARG A 448 0.92 11.49 19.28
CA ARG A 448 -0.37 12.16 19.09
C ARG A 448 -1.20 11.47 18.03
N HIS A 449 -0.62 11.19 16.88
CA HIS A 449 -1.32 10.50 15.80
C HIS A 449 -1.85 9.12 16.22
N ASN A 450 -1.09 8.37 17.01
CA ASN A 450 -1.50 7.07 17.54
C ASN A 450 -2.64 7.17 18.59
N GLN A 451 -2.86 8.33 19.21
CA GLN A 451 -3.90 8.56 20.21
C GLN A 451 -5.20 9.12 19.64
N GLU A 452 -5.14 9.79 18.49
CA GLU A 452 -6.28 10.49 17.88
C GLU A 452 -7.24 9.52 17.19
N GLY A 453 -8.24 9.04 17.93
CA GLY A 453 -9.56 8.60 17.45
C GLY A 453 -9.68 7.58 16.32
N GLN A 454 -8.61 6.90 15.92
CA GLN A 454 -8.65 5.94 14.82
C GLN A 454 -9.04 4.55 15.34
N LEU A 455 -9.87 3.85 14.57
CA LEU A 455 -10.25 2.47 14.85
C LEU A 455 -9.02 1.56 14.91
N TYR A 456 -8.02 1.81 14.04
CA TYR A 456 -6.73 1.13 14.00
C TYR A 456 -5.62 2.14 14.21
N ARG A 457 -5.10 2.18 15.41
CA ARG A 457 -4.00 3.09 15.79
C ARG A 457 -2.68 2.65 15.18
N SER A 458 -1.87 3.62 14.75
CA SER A 458 -0.53 3.36 14.25
C SER A 458 0.43 4.49 14.59
N ALA A 459 1.69 4.14 14.83
CA ALA A 459 2.76 5.12 14.87
C ALA A 459 2.97 5.77 13.49
N VAL A 460 3.73 6.86 13.44
CA VAL A 460 4.17 7.51 12.21
C VAL A 460 5.64 7.17 11.99
N LYS A 461 5.96 6.54 10.87
CA LYS A 461 7.34 6.22 10.46
C LYS A 461 7.61 6.80 9.08
N THR A 462 8.65 7.59 8.96
CA THR A 462 9.09 8.23 7.71
C THR A 462 10.59 8.03 7.54
N GLY A 463 11.06 7.84 6.30
CA GLY A 463 12.46 7.53 6.00
C GLY A 463 12.97 6.30 6.76
N SER A 464 12.08 5.35 7.02
CA SER A 464 12.27 4.31 8.03
C SER A 464 13.28 3.24 7.62
N ARG A 465 13.58 3.12 6.32
CA ARG A 465 14.53 2.13 5.81
C ARG A 465 15.98 2.63 5.84
N VAL A 466 16.20 3.91 5.52
CA VAL A 466 17.56 4.46 5.32
C VAL A 466 17.81 5.70 6.18
N MET A 467 16.96 6.73 6.08
CA MET A 467 17.27 8.04 6.63
C MET A 467 17.13 8.09 8.16
N ALA A 468 16.07 7.54 8.72
CA ALA A 468 15.88 7.55 10.18
C ALA A 468 16.90 6.65 10.90
N PRO A 469 17.23 5.43 10.44
CA PRO A 469 18.34 4.65 10.98
C PRO A 469 19.68 5.39 10.90
N ALA A 470 19.97 6.07 9.78
CA ALA A 470 21.20 6.84 9.63
C ALA A 470 21.34 7.96 10.66
N VAL A 471 20.26 8.73 10.90
CA VAL A 471 20.28 9.79 11.91
C VAL A 471 20.53 9.23 13.30
N ASN A 472 19.87 8.12 13.66
CA ASN A 472 20.06 7.47 14.95
C ASN A 472 21.51 6.99 15.14
N GLU A 473 22.08 6.36 14.12
CA GLU A 473 23.45 5.86 14.17
C GLU A 473 24.48 7.00 14.23
N LEU A 474 24.30 8.06 13.44
CA LEU A 474 25.14 9.24 13.52
C LEU A 474 25.09 9.87 14.92
N ALA A 475 23.91 10.00 15.51
CA ALA A 475 23.74 10.52 16.87
C ALA A 475 24.45 9.62 17.90
N ASP A 476 24.39 8.30 17.76
CA ASP A 476 25.08 7.35 18.62
C ASP A 476 26.61 7.48 18.50
N ILE A 477 27.15 7.50 17.28
CA ILE A 477 28.58 7.66 17.02
C ILE A 477 29.10 8.96 17.64
N VAL A 478 28.40 10.08 17.41
CA VAL A 478 28.77 11.40 17.95
C VAL A 478 28.70 11.38 19.47
N SER A 479 27.64 10.82 20.07
CA SER A 479 27.46 10.78 21.52
C SER A 479 28.61 10.02 22.22
N LYS A 480 29.02 8.89 21.67
CA LYS A 480 30.14 8.08 22.18
C LYS A 480 31.47 8.83 22.14
N LYS A 481 31.65 9.73 21.16
CA LYS A 481 32.87 10.58 21.06
C LYS A 481 32.83 11.79 21.99
N VAL A 482 31.68 12.43 22.09
CA VAL A 482 31.54 13.77 22.70
C VAL A 482 31.32 13.68 24.21
N PHE A 483 30.47 12.82 24.71
CA PHE A 483 30.15 12.78 26.15
C PHE A 483 31.34 12.40 27.04
N PRO A 484 32.20 11.42 26.74
CA PRO A 484 33.38 11.17 27.50
C PRO A 484 34.36 12.34 27.51
N ALA A 485 34.49 13.06 26.39
CA ALA A 485 35.37 14.23 26.28
C ALA A 485 34.89 15.43 27.10
N ILE A 486 33.58 15.58 27.32
CA ILE A 486 33.01 16.67 28.13
C ILE A 486 32.96 16.31 29.62
N ALA A 487 32.57 15.08 29.93
CA ALA A 487 32.24 14.66 31.29
C ALA A 487 33.41 14.00 32.05
N GLY A 488 34.47 13.59 31.36
CA GLY A 488 35.56 12.83 31.97
C GLY A 488 35.13 11.50 32.62
N ALA A 489 33.94 11.02 32.28
CA ALA A 489 33.34 9.81 32.86
C ALA A 489 33.11 8.72 31.81
N PRO A 490 33.22 7.41 32.17
CA PRO A 490 32.89 6.33 31.27
C PRO A 490 31.39 6.34 30.91
N ALA A 491 31.06 5.95 29.68
CA ALA A 491 29.69 5.81 29.24
C ALA A 491 28.93 4.85 30.17
N LEU A 492 27.86 5.33 30.80
CA LEU A 492 26.96 4.49 31.57
C LEU A 492 26.00 3.81 30.60
N SER A 493 26.09 2.49 30.51
CA SER A 493 25.00 1.68 29.92
C SER A 493 23.96 1.45 31.03
N PRO A 494 22.77 2.06 30.93
CA PRO A 494 21.73 1.81 31.92
C PRO A 494 21.32 0.34 31.86
N LYS A 495 21.27 -0.31 33.03
CA LYS A 495 20.66 -1.66 33.11
C LYS A 495 19.16 -1.48 33.29
N PRO A 496 18.35 -2.21 32.53
CA PRO A 496 16.90 -2.15 32.72
C PRO A 496 16.52 -2.70 34.09
N LEU A 497 15.61 -2.01 34.76
CA LEU A 497 14.93 -2.52 35.93
C LEU A 497 13.51 -2.89 35.51
N VAL A 498 13.19 -4.18 35.52
CA VAL A 498 11.89 -4.70 35.10
C VAL A 498 11.20 -5.34 36.29
N LYS A 499 9.94 -4.99 36.51
CA LYS A 499 9.06 -5.62 37.50
C LYS A 499 7.85 -6.22 36.82
N GLY A 500 7.65 -7.51 37.01
CA GLY A 500 6.61 -8.26 36.31
C GLY A 500 7.07 -8.80 34.94
N GLY A 501 6.28 -9.67 34.38
CA GLY A 501 6.58 -10.29 33.07
C GLY A 501 7.82 -11.16 33.02
N SER A 502 8.32 -11.40 31.81
CA SER A 502 9.54 -12.18 31.58
C SER A 502 10.78 -11.28 31.57
N MET A 503 11.81 -11.69 32.33
CA MET A 503 13.13 -11.03 32.32
C MET A 503 14.00 -11.47 31.12
N ASP A 504 13.55 -12.45 30.35
CA ASP A 504 14.28 -12.91 29.17
C ASP A 504 14.40 -11.79 28.14
N LYS A 505 15.64 -11.52 27.71
CA LYS A 505 15.97 -10.43 26.77
C LYS A 505 15.54 -9.02 27.21
N ALA A 506 15.41 -8.78 28.53
CA ALA A 506 15.06 -7.46 29.05
C ALA A 506 16.11 -6.39 28.68
N GLU A 507 17.34 -6.77 28.34
CA GLU A 507 18.40 -5.91 27.82
C GLU A 507 18.00 -5.22 26.50
N LEU A 508 17.09 -5.77 25.71
CA LEU A 508 16.57 -5.14 24.48
C LEU A 508 15.79 -3.86 24.77
N PHE A 509 15.40 -3.62 26.01
CA PHE A 509 14.71 -2.40 26.41
C PHE A 509 15.61 -1.14 26.36
N CYS A 510 16.92 -1.32 26.53
CA CYS A 510 17.91 -0.24 26.51
C CYS A 510 19.25 -0.65 25.88
N ASP A 511 19.22 -1.48 24.84
CA ASP A 511 20.40 -1.86 24.06
C ASP A 511 20.85 -0.76 23.09
N GLY A 512 20.07 0.31 22.95
CA GLY A 512 20.33 1.42 22.04
C GLY A 512 19.84 1.17 20.61
N ASP A 513 19.31 -0.01 20.32
CA ASP A 513 18.70 -0.31 19.02
C ASP A 513 17.20 -0.01 19.07
N ARG A 514 16.76 0.99 18.32
CA ARG A 514 15.33 1.34 18.19
C ARG A 514 14.51 0.33 17.36
N GLY A 515 15.16 -0.58 16.67
CA GLY A 515 14.52 -1.68 15.95
C GLY A 515 14.30 -2.92 16.83
N SER A 516 15.01 -3.03 17.95
CA SER A 516 14.80 -4.07 18.94
C SER A 516 13.60 -3.74 19.85
N PHE A 517 12.97 -4.74 20.37
CA PHE A 517 11.89 -4.57 21.34
C PHE A 517 11.90 -5.72 22.36
N TRP A 518 11.53 -5.39 23.57
CA TRP A 518 11.23 -6.35 24.60
C TRP A 518 9.73 -6.53 24.76
N HIS A 519 9.29 -7.74 24.99
CA HIS A 519 7.90 -8.09 25.24
C HIS A 519 7.79 -8.85 26.54
N SER A 520 6.92 -8.44 27.44
CA SER A 520 6.75 -9.05 28.77
C SER A 520 6.28 -10.51 28.76
N GLY A 521 5.83 -11.03 27.63
CA GLY A 521 5.30 -12.39 27.49
C GLY A 521 3.89 -12.58 28.03
N ALA A 522 3.31 -11.54 28.64
CA ALA A 522 1.93 -11.54 29.18
C ALA A 522 1.29 -10.16 29.01
N TYR A 523 -0.03 -10.10 29.10
CA TYR A 523 -0.72 -8.83 29.23
C TYR A 523 -0.30 -8.17 30.55
N GLY A 524 0.06 -6.89 30.51
CA GLY A 524 0.46 -6.13 31.68
C GLY A 524 -0.58 -6.23 32.80
N GLN A 525 -0.11 -6.52 34.01
CA GLN A 525 -0.95 -6.57 35.20
C GLN A 525 -0.83 -5.25 35.97
N PRO A 526 -1.83 -4.85 36.79
CA PRO A 526 -1.70 -3.66 37.65
C PRO A 526 -0.44 -3.78 38.53
N GLY A 527 0.50 -2.82 38.36
CA GLY A 527 1.76 -2.77 39.07
C GLY A 527 2.99 -3.27 38.28
N ASP A 528 2.82 -3.71 37.03
CA ASP A 528 3.94 -3.96 36.10
C ASP A 528 4.54 -2.65 35.59
N TRP A 529 5.86 -2.55 35.50
CA TRP A 529 6.61 -1.39 34.99
C TRP A 529 8.00 -1.76 34.46
#